data_ee29deb7d355820f4bd203bc93842729
#
_entry.id   ee29deb7d355820f4bd203bc93842729
#
_cell.length_a   1.000
_cell.length_b   1.000
_cell.length_c   1.000
_cell.angle_alpha   90.00
_cell.angle_beta   90.00
_cell.angle_gamma   90.00
#
_symmetry.space_group_name_H-M   'P 1'
#
loop_
_entity.id
_entity.type
_entity.pdbx_description
1 polymer ?
#
loop_
_entity_poly.entity_id
_entity_poly.type
_entity_poly.pdbx_seq_one_letter_code
_entity_poly.pdbx_strand_id
1 'polypeptide(L)'
;MSLAVQIRQHGGPEELQIVDVPVGEPGPGEIRIRHHAVGLNFIDVYHRTGLYALIMPASIGMVAAGVVEAVGEGVTHLAPGDRAAYASNPPGSYCEARVMPAKTVCKLPDAISFESGAAMMLKGLTAQYLLKKT
;
A
#
# COMPACT_ATOMS: atom_id res chain seq x y z
N MET A 1 6.41 -10.28 12.66
CA MET A 1 6.67 -10.67 11.24
C MET A 1 5.38 -10.63 10.46
N SER A 2 5.46 -10.33 9.20
CA SER A 2 4.31 -10.19 8.32
C SER A 2 4.56 -10.99 7.05
N LEU A 3 3.54 -11.66 6.53
CA LEU A 3 3.60 -12.26 5.22
C LEU A 3 3.55 -11.13 4.17
N ALA A 4 4.37 -11.25 3.15
CA ALA A 4 4.44 -10.30 2.04
C ALA A 4 4.70 -11.04 0.74
N VAL A 5 4.27 -10.43 -0.37
CA VAL A 5 4.56 -10.94 -1.71
C VAL A 5 5.73 -10.15 -2.28
N GLN A 6 6.81 -10.85 -2.61
CA GLN A 6 8.02 -10.24 -3.18
C GLN A 6 8.44 -10.96 -4.45
N ILE A 7 9.23 -10.24 -5.25
CA ILE A 7 9.95 -10.81 -6.40
C ILE A 7 11.45 -10.63 -6.17
N ARG A 8 12.23 -11.59 -6.63
CA ARG A 8 13.70 -11.53 -6.59
C ARG A 8 14.30 -11.15 -7.93
N GLN A 9 13.52 -11.27 -8.99
CA GLN A 9 13.87 -10.83 -10.33
C GLN A 9 12.60 -10.51 -11.09
N HIS A 10 12.73 -9.70 -12.13
CA HIS A 10 11.60 -9.40 -12.99
C HIS A 10 11.22 -10.64 -13.81
N GLY A 11 9.94 -10.81 -14.11
CA GLY A 11 9.47 -11.93 -14.89
C GLY A 11 7.96 -12.10 -14.85
N GLY A 12 7.50 -13.32 -15.08
CA GLY A 12 6.11 -13.69 -15.08
C GLY A 12 5.53 -13.92 -13.69
N PRO A 13 4.27 -14.36 -13.59
CA PRO A 13 3.62 -14.59 -12.29
C PRO A 13 4.35 -15.60 -11.39
N GLU A 14 5.14 -16.50 -11.99
CA GLU A 14 5.93 -17.49 -11.26
C GLU A 14 7.00 -16.85 -10.36
N GLU A 15 7.35 -15.59 -10.60
CA GLU A 15 8.33 -14.86 -9.79
C GLU A 15 7.75 -14.37 -8.45
N LEU A 16 6.44 -14.34 -8.32
CA LEU A 16 5.78 -13.93 -7.08
C LEU A 16 6.01 -14.97 -5.99
N GLN A 17 6.58 -14.55 -4.87
CA GLN A 17 6.88 -15.43 -3.75
C GLN A 17 6.28 -14.85 -2.45
N ILE A 18 5.75 -15.74 -1.63
CA ILE A 18 5.28 -15.37 -0.29
C ILE A 18 6.43 -15.55 0.69
N VAL A 19 6.77 -14.49 1.39
CA VAL A 19 7.89 -14.47 2.34
C VAL A 19 7.47 -13.81 3.64
N ASP A 20 8.16 -14.16 4.73
CA ASP A 20 8.04 -13.44 5.99
C ASP A 20 9.00 -12.27 6.01
N VAL A 21 8.50 -11.09 6.37
CA VAL A 21 9.33 -9.89 6.48
C VAL A 21 9.11 -9.22 7.84
N PRO A 22 10.14 -8.57 8.40
CA PRO A 22 9.96 -7.75 9.60
C PRO A 22 9.14 -6.50 9.26
N VAL A 23 8.26 -6.09 10.18
CA VAL A 23 7.45 -4.88 9.99
C VAL A 23 8.13 -3.68 10.63
N GLY A 24 8.59 -3.82 11.88
CA GLY A 24 9.25 -2.77 12.62
C GLY A 24 8.29 -1.70 13.17
N GLU A 25 8.87 -0.64 13.70
CA GLU A 25 8.15 0.49 14.26
C GLU A 25 8.26 1.69 13.32
N PRO A 26 7.22 2.54 13.23
CA PRO A 26 7.27 3.71 12.35
C PRO A 26 8.26 4.74 12.89
N GLY A 27 9.08 5.27 11.98
CA GLY A 27 9.93 6.42 12.24
C GLY A 27 9.17 7.73 12.06
N PRO A 28 9.86 8.88 12.16
CA PRO A 28 9.23 10.18 11.98
C PRO A 28 8.51 10.27 10.62
N GLY A 29 7.27 10.73 10.63
CA GLY A 29 6.45 10.87 9.42
C GLY A 29 5.90 9.56 8.87
N GLU A 30 6.07 8.45 9.56
CA GLU A 30 5.62 7.14 9.11
C GLU A 30 4.49 6.60 9.98
N ILE A 31 3.77 5.62 9.43
CA ILE A 31 2.78 4.83 10.17
C ILE A 31 3.06 3.35 9.98
N ARG A 32 2.56 2.53 10.90
CA ARG A 32 2.41 1.10 10.69
C ARG A 32 0.93 0.81 10.46
N ILE A 33 0.62 0.17 9.35
CA ILE A 33 -0.75 -0.14 8.97
C ILE A 33 -0.90 -1.65 8.78
N ARG A 34 -1.99 -2.21 9.31
CA ARG A 34 -2.38 -3.61 9.08
C ARG A 34 -3.46 -3.62 8.02
N HIS A 35 -3.18 -4.31 6.92
CA HIS A 35 -4.08 -4.35 5.78
C HIS A 35 -5.25 -5.29 6.03
N HIS A 36 -6.42 -4.88 5.60
CA HIS A 36 -7.64 -5.70 5.54
C HIS A 36 -8.00 -6.03 4.10
N ALA A 37 -7.60 -5.20 3.15
CA ALA A 37 -7.80 -5.44 1.73
C ALA A 37 -6.67 -4.78 0.94
N VAL A 38 -6.25 -5.41 -0.14
CA VAL A 38 -5.26 -4.84 -1.06
C VAL A 38 -5.87 -4.74 -2.45
N GLY A 39 -5.49 -3.69 -3.19
CA GLY A 39 -5.97 -3.48 -4.55
C GLY A 39 -5.00 -4.04 -5.58
N LEU A 40 -5.53 -4.68 -6.61
CA LEU A 40 -4.77 -5.17 -7.75
C LEU A 40 -4.88 -4.17 -8.90
N ASN A 41 -3.76 -3.72 -9.43
CA ASN A 41 -3.72 -2.76 -10.52
C ASN A 41 -2.67 -3.17 -11.55
N PHE A 42 -2.82 -2.69 -12.78
CA PHE A 42 -1.92 -3.04 -13.87
C PHE A 42 -0.48 -2.60 -13.61
N ILE A 43 -0.27 -1.52 -12.85
CA ILE A 43 1.07 -1.07 -12.49
C ILE A 43 1.84 -2.16 -11.72
N ASP A 44 1.14 -3.00 -10.96
CA ASP A 44 1.76 -4.11 -10.23
C ASP A 44 2.40 -5.12 -11.21
N VAL A 45 1.75 -5.33 -12.35
CA VAL A 45 2.29 -6.15 -13.44
C VAL A 45 3.53 -5.49 -14.04
N TYR A 46 3.50 -4.19 -14.26
CA TYR A 46 4.65 -3.44 -14.79
C TYR A 46 5.85 -3.51 -13.86
N HIS A 47 5.63 -3.43 -12.55
CA HIS A 47 6.70 -3.62 -11.57
C HIS A 47 7.25 -5.05 -11.63
N ARG A 48 6.37 -6.03 -11.74
CA ARG A 48 6.79 -7.44 -11.79
C ARG A 48 7.59 -7.75 -13.06
N THR A 49 7.17 -7.25 -14.21
CA THR A 49 7.81 -7.54 -15.50
C THR A 49 9.06 -6.71 -15.75
N GLY A 50 9.26 -5.61 -15.01
CA GLY A 50 10.42 -4.74 -15.16
C GLY A 50 10.21 -3.55 -16.07
N LEU A 51 8.99 -3.32 -16.58
CA LEU A 51 8.69 -2.11 -17.34
C LEU A 51 8.96 -0.86 -16.49
N TYR A 52 8.61 -0.92 -15.20
CA TYR A 52 9.04 0.03 -14.18
C TYR A 52 9.95 -0.70 -13.22
N ALA A 53 11.27 -0.53 -13.38
CA ALA A 53 12.26 -1.31 -12.66
C ALA A 53 12.23 -1.01 -11.15
N LEU A 54 12.43 -2.06 -10.35
CA LEU A 54 12.55 -1.97 -8.90
C LEU A 54 13.88 -2.56 -8.45
N ILE A 55 14.35 -2.12 -7.29
CA ILE A 55 15.55 -2.69 -6.65
C ILE A 55 15.15 -4.01 -5.98
N MET A 56 15.88 -5.08 -6.26
CA MET A 56 15.58 -6.43 -5.75
C MET A 56 16.23 -6.73 -4.39
N PRO A 57 15.61 -7.53 -3.53
CA PRO A 57 14.26 -8.06 -3.68
C PRO A 57 13.21 -6.96 -3.52
N ALA A 58 12.14 -7.03 -4.28
CA ALA A 58 11.14 -5.97 -4.34
C ALA A 58 9.78 -6.45 -3.86
N SER A 59 9.12 -5.64 -3.05
CA SER A 59 7.72 -5.83 -2.69
C SER A 59 6.82 -5.18 -3.74
N ILE A 60 5.67 -5.77 -3.98
CA ILE A 60 4.74 -5.37 -5.04
C ILE A 60 3.47 -4.82 -4.42
N GLY A 61 2.76 -4.02 -5.20
CA GLY A 61 1.46 -3.49 -4.83
C GLY A 61 1.51 -2.02 -4.45
N MET A 62 0.47 -1.28 -4.80
CA MET A 62 0.41 0.17 -4.62
C MET A 62 -0.77 0.62 -3.77
N VAL A 63 -1.78 -0.25 -3.58
CA VAL A 63 -3.08 0.16 -3.06
C VAL A 63 -3.52 -0.81 -1.97
N ALA A 64 -3.96 -0.25 -0.85
CA ALA A 64 -4.55 -1.05 0.23
C ALA A 64 -5.44 -0.20 1.13
N ALA A 65 -6.21 -0.88 1.94
CA ALA A 65 -6.99 -0.29 3.03
C ALA A 65 -6.84 -1.16 4.28
N GLY A 66 -6.82 -0.53 5.43
CA GLY A 66 -6.65 -1.25 6.68
C GLY A 66 -6.76 -0.33 7.90
N VAL A 67 -6.19 -0.77 9.01
CA VAL A 67 -6.22 -0.06 10.28
C VAL A 67 -4.80 0.36 10.67
N VAL A 68 -4.66 1.62 11.06
CA VAL A 68 -3.40 2.16 11.57
C VAL A 68 -3.13 1.53 12.94
N GLU A 69 -1.96 0.92 13.10
CA GLU A 69 -1.54 0.30 14.36
C GLU A 69 -0.69 1.23 15.22
N ALA A 70 0.13 2.04 14.57
CA ALA A 70 1.05 2.95 15.24
C ALA A 70 1.38 4.13 14.33
N VAL A 71 1.72 5.26 14.92
CA VAL A 71 2.14 6.46 14.20
C VAL A 71 3.49 6.93 14.71
N GLY A 72 4.32 7.43 13.80
CA GLY A 72 5.59 8.03 14.15
C GLY A 72 5.46 9.50 14.54
N GLU A 73 6.58 10.08 14.95
CA GLU A 73 6.63 11.48 15.32
C GLU A 73 6.19 12.37 14.16
N GLY A 74 5.41 13.40 14.47
CA GLY A 74 4.96 14.38 13.48
C GLY A 74 3.71 14.00 12.69
N VAL A 75 3.21 12.77 12.83
CA VAL A 75 1.96 12.35 12.19
C VAL A 75 0.78 12.83 13.02
N THR A 76 -0.02 13.75 12.46
CA THR A 76 -1.13 14.39 13.19
C THR A 76 -2.50 14.10 12.60
N HIS A 77 -2.57 13.65 11.33
CA HIS A 77 -3.86 13.40 10.66
C HIS A 77 -4.36 11.96 10.82
N LEU A 78 -3.55 11.08 11.40
CA LEU A 78 -3.90 9.69 11.67
C LEU A 78 -3.53 9.35 13.11
N ALA A 79 -4.27 8.40 13.69
CA ALA A 79 -4.01 7.88 15.03
C ALA A 79 -4.18 6.35 15.02
N PRO A 80 -3.57 5.64 15.99
CA PRO A 80 -3.81 4.20 16.11
C PRO A 80 -5.30 3.90 16.22
N GLY A 81 -5.76 2.89 15.50
CA GLY A 81 -7.17 2.51 15.44
C GLY A 81 -7.93 3.14 14.28
N ASP A 82 -7.37 4.14 13.60
CA ASP A 82 -8.02 4.76 12.45
C ASP A 82 -8.08 3.81 11.27
N ARG A 83 -9.24 3.81 10.59
CA ARG A 83 -9.39 3.15 9.29
C ARG A 83 -8.76 4.05 8.23
N ALA A 84 -8.01 3.47 7.33
CA ALA A 84 -7.23 4.25 6.36
C ALA A 84 -7.11 3.52 5.03
N ALA A 85 -6.83 4.28 3.98
CA ALA A 85 -6.59 3.74 2.65
C ALA A 85 -5.54 4.59 1.93
N TYR A 86 -4.85 3.99 0.97
CA TYR A 86 -3.83 4.68 0.20
C TYR A 86 -3.66 4.08 -1.19
N ALA A 87 -3.08 4.88 -2.08
CA ALA A 87 -2.62 4.46 -3.40
C ALA A 87 -1.33 5.25 -3.68
N SER A 88 -0.18 4.69 -3.31
CA SER A 88 1.05 5.48 -3.35
C SER A 88 2.32 4.63 -3.32
N ASN A 89 3.43 5.26 -3.71
CA ASN A 89 4.77 4.75 -3.51
C ASN A 89 5.18 4.85 -2.03
N PRO A 90 6.13 4.04 -1.56
CA PRO A 90 6.79 2.96 -2.31
C PRO A 90 5.90 1.72 -2.46
N PRO A 91 6.13 0.87 -3.49
CA PRO A 91 5.39 -0.39 -3.63
C PRO A 91 5.57 -1.29 -2.41
N GLY A 92 4.59 -2.15 -2.15
CA GLY A 92 4.66 -3.08 -1.03
C GLY A 92 3.33 -3.34 -0.34
N SER A 93 2.21 -3.05 -1.00
CA SER A 93 0.89 -3.26 -0.38
C SER A 93 0.48 -4.72 -0.30
N TYR A 94 1.12 -5.63 -1.03
CA TYR A 94 0.82 -7.06 -0.96
C TYR A 94 1.49 -7.66 0.29
N CYS A 95 0.98 -7.30 1.45
CA CYS A 95 1.45 -7.79 2.74
C CYS A 95 0.36 -7.66 3.79
N GLU A 96 0.56 -8.30 4.93
CA GLU A 96 -0.38 -8.19 6.05
C GLU A 96 -0.25 -6.85 6.77
N ALA A 97 0.98 -6.38 6.94
CA ALA A 97 1.26 -5.11 7.62
C ALA A 97 2.56 -4.52 7.11
N ARG A 98 2.67 -3.19 7.18
CA ARG A 98 3.89 -2.50 6.76
C ARG A 98 4.03 -1.15 7.46
N VAL A 99 5.27 -0.66 7.50
CA VAL A 99 5.59 0.72 7.83
C VAL A 99 5.72 1.51 6.52
N MET A 100 5.12 2.69 6.46
CA MET A 100 5.15 3.52 5.25
C MET A 100 4.99 5.00 5.58
N PRO A 101 5.34 5.90 4.64
CA PRO A 101 5.09 7.33 4.84
C PRO A 101 3.60 7.62 5.01
N ALA A 102 3.26 8.47 5.97
CA ALA A 102 1.88 8.79 6.31
C ALA A 102 1.25 9.84 5.39
N LYS A 103 2.05 10.63 4.71
CA LYS A 103 1.58 11.83 3.97
C LYS A 103 0.57 11.54 2.87
N THR A 104 0.59 10.33 2.32
CA THR A 104 -0.30 9.91 1.23
C THR A 104 -1.40 8.97 1.68
N VAL A 105 -1.49 8.69 2.97
CA VAL A 105 -2.50 7.82 3.56
C VAL A 105 -3.66 8.67 4.06
N CYS A 106 -4.87 8.30 3.68
CA CYS A 106 -6.09 9.03 4.01
C CYS A 106 -6.94 8.24 4.99
N LYS A 107 -7.68 8.95 5.87
CA LYS A 107 -8.71 8.29 6.67
C LYS A 107 -9.79 7.74 5.75
N LEU A 108 -10.24 6.53 6.06
CA LEU A 108 -11.34 5.88 5.35
C LEU A 108 -12.62 6.07 6.16
N PRO A 109 -13.66 6.71 5.59
CA PRO A 109 -14.94 6.87 6.29
C PRO A 109 -15.54 5.53 6.71
N ASP A 110 -16.23 5.52 7.85
CA ASP A 110 -16.83 4.29 8.38
C ASP A 110 -17.87 3.66 7.43
N ALA A 111 -18.50 4.48 6.59
CA ALA A 111 -19.48 4.01 5.63
C ALA A 111 -18.86 3.25 4.43
N ILE A 112 -17.54 3.32 4.25
CA ILE A 112 -16.84 2.67 3.14
C ILE A 112 -16.11 1.46 3.70
N SER A 113 -16.35 0.28 3.12
CA SER A 113 -15.65 -0.95 3.52
C SER A 113 -14.18 -0.89 3.11
N PHE A 114 -13.34 -1.71 3.76
CA PHE A 114 -11.93 -1.82 3.36
C PHE A 114 -11.79 -2.28 1.92
N GLU A 115 -12.62 -3.24 1.50
CA GLU A 115 -12.62 -3.76 0.12
C GLU A 115 -12.93 -2.66 -0.89
N SER A 116 -13.97 -1.87 -0.64
CA SER A 116 -14.31 -0.74 -1.51
C SER A 116 -13.22 0.33 -1.48
N GLY A 117 -12.66 0.62 -0.31
CA GLY A 117 -11.55 1.56 -0.16
C GLY A 117 -10.34 1.15 -0.98
N ALA A 118 -9.92 -0.11 -0.87
CA ALA A 118 -8.80 -0.62 -1.64
C ALA A 118 -9.08 -0.64 -3.14
N ALA A 119 -10.30 -1.02 -3.54
CA ALA A 119 -10.66 -1.12 -4.96
C ALA A 119 -10.72 0.24 -5.65
N MET A 120 -11.13 1.30 -4.94
CA MET A 120 -11.39 2.60 -5.56
C MET A 120 -10.21 3.57 -5.54
N MET A 121 -9.22 3.39 -4.65
CA MET A 121 -8.23 4.44 -4.39
C MET A 121 -7.50 4.91 -5.64
N LEU A 122 -6.79 4.03 -6.34
CA LEU A 122 -6.05 4.46 -7.54
C LEU A 122 -7.01 4.84 -8.67
N LYS A 123 -8.00 4.01 -8.91
CA LYS A 123 -8.97 4.22 -10.00
C LYS A 123 -9.82 5.47 -9.77
N GLY A 124 -10.29 5.66 -8.55
CA GLY A 124 -11.10 6.82 -8.18
C GLY A 124 -10.31 8.12 -8.22
N LEU A 125 -9.09 8.14 -7.72
CA LEU A 125 -8.22 9.31 -7.77
C LEU A 125 -7.87 9.67 -9.22
N THR A 126 -7.62 8.68 -10.07
CA THR A 126 -7.36 8.90 -11.49
C THR A 126 -8.59 9.49 -12.17
N ALA A 127 -9.77 8.93 -11.92
CA ALA A 127 -11.01 9.45 -12.49
C ALA A 127 -11.27 10.89 -12.05
N GLN A 128 -11.09 11.20 -10.77
CA GLN A 128 -11.26 12.54 -10.24
C GLN A 128 -10.28 13.53 -10.90
N TYR A 129 -9.02 13.15 -11.01
CA TYR A 129 -8.01 13.98 -11.64
C TYR A 129 -8.40 14.31 -13.08
N LEU A 130 -8.78 13.28 -13.87
CA LEU A 130 -9.14 13.49 -15.28
C LEU A 130 -10.41 14.32 -15.44
N LEU A 131 -11.39 14.16 -14.55
CA LEU A 131 -12.66 14.89 -14.65
C LEU A 131 -12.62 16.30 -14.08
N LYS A 132 -11.76 16.56 -13.08
CA LYS A 132 -11.74 17.81 -12.35
C LYS A 132 -10.57 18.73 -12.74
N LYS A 133 -9.51 18.19 -13.32
CA LYS A 133 -8.28 18.94 -13.62
C LYS A 133 -8.07 19.16 -15.13
N THR A 134 -8.84 18.52 -15.98
CA THR A 134 -8.74 18.69 -17.44
C THR A 134 -9.83 19.59 -18.04
#